data_baefa7ec8be36fbc7601667a26a30623
#
_entry.id   baefa7ec8be36fbc7601667a26a30623
#
_cell.length_a   1.000
_cell.length_b   1.000
_cell.length_c   1.000
_cell.angle_alpha   90.00
_cell.angle_beta   90.00
_cell.angle_gamma   90.00
#
_symmetry.space_group_name_H-M   'P 1'
#
loop_
_entity.id
_entity.type
_entity.pdbx_description
1 polymer ?
#
loop_
_entity_poly.entity_id
_entity_poly.type
_entity_poly.pdbx_seq_one_letter_code
_entity_poly.pdbx_strand_id
1 'polypeptide(L)'
;MALSEQEIIRREKLQSLRNLGINPYPAQLFPVNHTSKQVKESFEEGKKVIVAGRLMSVRDQGKACFAELQDSEGRIQLYVNRDVLCPEEDKTLYNQVFKKLTDLGDFIGVEGELFTTKVGAQCIRVDEFTFLSKTLRPLPLPKIDEDGKIHDAFNDAELRYRMRYVDLTVNQHVKETFIKRTKLCTAMRTFFNEAGYLEVETPVLQ
;
A
#
# COMPACT_ATOMS: atom_id res chain seq x y z
N MET A 1 2.35 8.41 26.37
CA MET A 1 1.92 7.01 26.29
C MET A 1 3.13 6.14 26.00
N ALA A 2 3.27 5.01 26.68
CA ALA A 2 4.30 4.04 26.34
C ALA A 2 4.03 3.45 24.94
N LEU A 3 5.09 3.14 24.19
CA LEU A 3 4.98 2.48 22.89
C LEU A 3 4.56 1.02 23.10
N SER A 4 3.77 0.48 22.19
CA SER A 4 3.49 -0.95 22.16
C SER A 4 4.73 -1.74 21.73
N GLU A 5 4.79 -3.01 22.05
CA GLU A 5 5.88 -3.91 21.64
C GLU A 5 6.10 -3.86 20.11
N GLN A 6 5.04 -3.92 19.33
CA GLN A 6 5.10 -3.84 17.88
C GLN A 6 5.66 -2.49 17.37
N GLU A 7 5.34 -1.39 18.05
CA GLU A 7 5.89 -0.09 17.71
C GLU A 7 7.39 0.01 18.03
N ILE A 8 7.86 -0.67 19.08
CA ILE A 8 9.29 -0.77 19.42
C ILE A 8 10.03 -1.58 18.35
N ILE A 9 9.55 -2.79 18.03
CA ILE A 9 10.12 -3.66 17.00
C ILE A 9 10.24 -2.94 15.65
N ARG A 10 9.20 -2.20 15.24
CA ARG A 10 9.22 -1.46 13.97
C ARG A 10 10.26 -0.33 13.96
N ARG A 11 10.53 0.30 15.10
CA ARG A 11 11.60 1.31 15.24
C ARG A 11 12.99 0.69 15.20
N GLU A 12 13.16 -0.49 15.76
CA GLU A 12 14.41 -1.27 15.66
C GLU A 12 14.68 -1.68 14.20
N LYS A 13 13.64 -2.14 13.49
CA LYS A 13 13.72 -2.43 12.05
C LYS A 13 14.05 -1.18 11.23
N LEU A 14 13.46 -0.03 11.58
CA LEU A 14 13.81 1.26 10.97
C LEU A 14 15.30 1.58 11.12
N GLN A 15 15.85 1.38 12.31
CA GLN A 15 17.28 1.61 12.54
C GLN A 15 18.13 0.60 11.76
N SER A 16 17.69 -0.66 11.68
CA SER A 16 18.38 -1.70 10.90
C SER A 16 18.41 -1.40 9.41
N LEU A 17 17.33 -0.83 8.84
CA LEU A 17 17.32 -0.35 7.44
C LEU A 17 18.37 0.74 7.23
N ARG A 18 18.45 1.72 8.13
CA ARG A 18 19.46 2.79 8.07
C ARG A 18 20.90 2.24 8.15
N ASN A 19 21.14 1.25 9.02
CA ASN A 19 22.44 0.60 9.15
C ASN A 19 22.86 -0.14 7.88
N LEU A 20 21.90 -0.62 7.07
CA LEU A 20 22.12 -1.22 5.76
C LEU A 20 22.27 -0.17 4.64
N GLY A 21 22.28 1.13 4.97
CA GLY A 21 22.38 2.21 3.99
C GLY A 21 21.08 2.49 3.22
N ILE A 22 19.96 1.87 3.63
CA ILE A 22 18.67 2.08 2.99
C ILE A 22 17.96 3.26 3.66
N ASN A 23 17.63 4.30 2.86
CA ASN A 23 16.81 5.40 3.35
C ASN A 23 15.34 4.94 3.47
N PRO A 24 14.78 4.85 4.70
CA PRO A 24 13.41 4.38 4.89
C PRO A 24 12.34 5.43 4.51
N TYR A 25 12.74 6.64 4.13
CA TYR A 25 11.86 7.74 3.70
C TYR A 25 12.53 8.55 2.59
N PRO A 26 12.76 7.96 1.39
CA PRO A 26 13.36 8.69 0.28
C PRO A 26 12.44 9.83 -0.16
N ALA A 27 13.07 10.98 -0.46
CA ALA A 27 12.35 12.17 -0.93
C ALA A 27 12.13 12.17 -2.45
N GLN A 28 12.85 11.31 -3.19
CA GLN A 28 12.74 11.23 -4.63
C GLN A 28 11.39 10.67 -5.06
N LEU A 29 10.87 11.20 -6.17
CA LEU A 29 9.69 10.65 -6.82
C LEU A 29 10.00 9.25 -7.36
N PHE A 30 9.21 8.25 -6.95
CA PHE A 30 9.29 6.92 -7.55
C PHE A 30 8.53 6.91 -8.88
N PRO A 31 9.12 6.44 -9.99
CA PRO A 31 8.59 6.63 -11.35
C PRO A 31 7.48 5.62 -11.70
N VAL A 32 6.34 5.68 -10.99
CA VAL A 32 5.18 4.82 -11.27
C VAL A 32 4.64 5.08 -12.67
N ASN A 33 4.42 4.02 -13.45
CA ASN A 33 3.86 4.10 -14.80
C ASN A 33 2.48 3.45 -14.95
N HIS A 34 2.07 2.58 -14.00
CA HIS A 34 0.77 1.92 -14.00
C HIS A 34 0.16 1.89 -12.59
N THR A 35 -1.16 1.96 -12.51
CA THR A 35 -1.91 1.67 -11.28
C THR A 35 -2.34 0.20 -11.27
N SER A 36 -2.70 -0.32 -10.09
CA SER A 36 -3.20 -1.69 -9.93
C SER A 36 -4.43 -1.98 -10.81
N LYS A 37 -5.29 -0.96 -11.02
CA LYS A 37 -6.46 -1.04 -11.88
C LYS A 37 -6.06 -1.13 -13.35
N GLN A 38 -5.18 -0.24 -13.81
CA GLN A 38 -4.69 -0.25 -15.20
C GLN A 38 -3.99 -1.56 -15.54
N VAL A 39 -3.19 -2.12 -14.61
CA VAL A 39 -2.57 -3.44 -14.79
C VAL A 39 -3.62 -4.52 -15.00
N LYS A 40 -4.73 -4.53 -14.25
CA LYS A 40 -5.79 -5.54 -14.39
C LYS A 40 -6.63 -5.37 -15.63
N GLU A 41 -6.95 -4.13 -16.02
CA GLU A 41 -7.80 -3.82 -17.18
C GLU A 41 -7.06 -4.02 -18.52
N SER A 42 -5.75 -3.77 -18.55
CA SER A 42 -4.91 -3.91 -19.74
C SER A 42 -3.78 -4.91 -19.52
N PHE A 43 -4.13 -6.08 -18.92
CA PHE A 43 -3.15 -7.11 -18.61
C PHE A 43 -2.59 -7.72 -19.89
N GLU A 44 -1.28 -7.65 -20.03
CA GLU A 44 -0.53 -8.21 -21.15
C GLU A 44 0.69 -8.96 -20.56
N GLU A 45 0.73 -10.28 -20.78
CA GLU A 45 1.80 -11.12 -20.23
C GLU A 45 3.17 -10.70 -20.80
N GLY A 46 4.17 -10.62 -19.93
CA GLY A 46 5.51 -10.16 -20.32
C GLY A 46 5.70 -8.64 -20.31
N LYS A 47 4.62 -7.85 -20.14
CA LYS A 47 4.74 -6.39 -20.08
C LYS A 47 5.43 -5.94 -18.78
N LYS A 48 6.43 -5.07 -18.91
CA LYS A 48 7.09 -4.43 -17.76
C LYS A 48 6.27 -3.29 -17.21
N VAL A 49 6.12 -3.28 -15.88
CA VAL A 49 5.37 -2.27 -15.13
C VAL A 49 6.15 -1.81 -13.91
N ILE A 50 5.95 -0.54 -13.55
CA ILE A 50 6.47 0.07 -12.32
C ILE A 50 5.27 0.51 -11.51
N VAL A 51 5.10 -0.06 -10.31
CA VAL A 51 3.99 0.24 -9.42
C VAL A 51 4.50 0.55 -8.02
N ALA A 52 3.75 1.34 -7.28
CA ALA A 52 4.03 1.61 -5.88
C ALA A 52 2.74 1.56 -5.06
N GLY A 53 2.86 1.15 -3.80
CA GLY A 53 1.71 1.09 -2.93
C GLY A 53 2.05 0.58 -1.53
N ARG A 54 1.02 0.37 -0.76
CA ARG A 54 1.10 -0.15 0.59
C ARG A 54 1.05 -1.67 0.59
N LEU A 55 1.98 -2.30 1.30
CA LEU A 55 2.01 -3.74 1.50
C LEU A 55 0.90 -4.16 2.48
N MET A 56 -0.05 -4.96 2.01
CA MET A 56 -1.24 -5.34 2.80
C MET A 56 -1.20 -6.78 3.29
N SER A 57 -0.56 -7.67 2.55
CA SER A 57 -0.34 -9.06 2.97
C SER A 57 0.96 -9.61 2.42
N VAL A 58 1.54 -10.58 3.12
CA VAL A 58 2.70 -11.35 2.67
C VAL A 58 2.50 -12.80 3.07
N ARG A 59 2.67 -13.70 2.12
CA ARG A 59 2.69 -15.16 2.33
C ARG A 59 4.05 -15.71 1.91
N ASP A 60 4.84 -16.10 2.90
CA ASP A 60 6.18 -16.67 2.69
C ASP A 60 6.08 -18.14 2.28
N GLN A 61 6.77 -18.49 1.19
CA GLN A 61 6.93 -19.86 0.70
C GLN A 61 8.43 -20.26 0.60
N GLY A 62 9.26 -19.68 1.46
CA GLY A 62 10.70 -19.95 1.51
C GLY A 62 11.51 -19.11 0.52
N LYS A 63 11.79 -19.65 -0.67
CA LYS A 63 12.55 -18.94 -1.73
C LYS A 63 11.70 -17.94 -2.51
N ALA A 64 10.40 -17.96 -2.33
CA ALA A 64 9.46 -17.03 -2.95
C ALA A 64 8.42 -16.57 -1.93
N CYS A 65 7.89 -15.38 -2.15
CA CYS A 65 6.78 -14.82 -1.39
C CYS A 65 5.70 -14.31 -2.34
N PHE A 66 4.44 -14.50 -1.95
CA PHE A 66 3.34 -13.75 -2.53
C PHE A 66 3.01 -12.59 -1.60
N ALA A 67 2.90 -11.40 -2.16
CA ALA A 67 2.52 -10.20 -1.44
C ALA A 67 1.36 -9.50 -2.14
N GLU A 68 0.60 -8.69 -1.41
CA GLU A 68 -0.46 -7.87 -1.96
C GLU A 68 -0.14 -6.41 -1.76
N LEU A 69 -0.06 -5.67 -2.86
CA LEU A 69 0.18 -4.25 -2.90
C LEU A 69 -1.14 -3.50 -3.12
N GLN A 70 -1.42 -2.50 -2.29
CA GLN A 70 -2.59 -1.64 -2.41
C GLN A 70 -2.16 -0.23 -2.80
N ASP A 71 -2.70 0.29 -3.89
CA ASP A 71 -2.56 1.67 -4.32
C ASP A 71 -3.87 2.47 -4.16
N SER A 72 -3.99 3.60 -4.86
CA SER A 72 -5.19 4.45 -4.84
C SER A 72 -6.41 3.82 -5.50
N GLU A 73 -6.22 2.90 -6.45
CA GLU A 73 -7.28 2.36 -7.31
C GLU A 73 -7.62 0.90 -7.03
N GLY A 74 -6.79 0.20 -6.27
CA GLY A 74 -7.08 -1.19 -5.92
C GLY A 74 -5.90 -1.95 -5.32
N ARG A 75 -5.85 -3.24 -5.59
CA ARG A 75 -4.81 -4.14 -5.12
C ARG A 75 -4.30 -5.00 -6.26
N ILE A 76 -3.01 -5.31 -6.24
CA ILE A 76 -2.36 -6.22 -7.18
C ILE A 76 -1.48 -7.20 -6.42
N GLN A 77 -1.42 -8.44 -6.90
CA GLN A 77 -0.56 -9.46 -6.33
C GLN A 77 0.85 -9.34 -6.88
N LEU A 78 1.83 -9.46 -6.00
CA LEU A 78 3.25 -9.52 -6.31
C LEU A 78 3.76 -10.93 -6.09
N TYR A 79 4.63 -11.40 -6.96
CA TYR A 79 5.43 -12.59 -6.78
C TYR A 79 6.90 -12.19 -6.65
N VAL A 80 7.42 -12.32 -5.45
CA VAL A 80 8.81 -11.96 -5.12
C VAL A 80 9.63 -13.23 -4.99
N ASN A 81 10.48 -13.48 -5.94
CA ASN A 81 11.38 -14.64 -5.93
C ASN A 81 12.79 -14.18 -5.55
N ARG A 82 13.40 -14.89 -4.59
CA ARG A 82 14.72 -14.54 -4.08
C ARG A 82 15.80 -14.50 -5.15
N ASP A 83 15.80 -15.47 -6.06
CA ASP A 83 16.87 -15.64 -7.02
C ASP A 83 16.68 -14.73 -8.26
N VAL A 84 15.46 -14.22 -8.47
CA VAL A 84 15.16 -13.15 -9.46
C VAL A 84 15.51 -11.80 -8.88
N LEU A 85 15.01 -11.46 -7.68
CA LEU A 85 15.27 -10.18 -7.02
C LEU A 85 16.75 -9.98 -6.69
N CYS A 86 17.46 -11.05 -6.37
CA CYS A 86 18.89 -11.04 -6.04
C CYS A 86 19.60 -12.09 -6.90
N PRO A 87 19.96 -11.79 -8.15
CA PRO A 87 20.65 -12.74 -9.04
C PRO A 87 22.07 -13.09 -8.57
N GLU A 88 22.72 -12.17 -7.87
CA GLU A 88 24.07 -12.35 -7.32
C GLU A 88 24.08 -13.22 -6.05
N GLU A 89 25.28 -13.49 -5.49
CA GLU A 89 25.41 -14.27 -4.25
C GLU A 89 24.81 -13.58 -3.03
N ASP A 90 24.84 -12.24 -2.99
CA ASP A 90 24.23 -11.47 -1.90
C ASP A 90 22.71 -11.48 -1.99
N LYS A 91 22.10 -12.18 -1.05
CA LYS A 91 20.64 -12.29 -0.89
C LYS A 91 20.09 -11.38 0.23
N THR A 92 20.86 -10.38 0.65
CA THR A 92 20.49 -9.46 1.76
C THR A 92 19.19 -8.72 1.47
N LEU A 93 18.98 -8.24 0.24
CA LEU A 93 17.76 -7.52 -0.14
C LEU A 93 16.50 -8.37 0.07
N TYR A 94 16.53 -9.64 -0.31
CA TYR A 94 15.40 -10.55 -0.10
C TYR A 94 15.32 -11.05 1.36
N ASN A 95 16.42 -11.64 1.88
CA ASN A 95 16.38 -12.35 3.16
C ASN A 95 16.26 -11.40 4.36
N GLN A 96 16.89 -10.23 4.31
CA GLN A 96 16.88 -9.27 5.42
C GLN A 96 15.87 -8.16 5.15
N VAL A 97 15.98 -7.43 4.04
CA VAL A 97 15.15 -6.24 3.82
C VAL A 97 13.70 -6.66 3.59
N PHE A 98 13.42 -7.44 2.56
CA PHE A 98 12.04 -7.80 2.22
C PHE A 98 11.39 -8.69 3.28
N LYS A 99 12.04 -9.79 3.71
CA LYS A 99 11.42 -10.76 4.64
C LYS A 99 11.38 -10.32 6.10
N LYS A 100 12.43 -9.64 6.62
CA LYS A 100 12.55 -9.37 8.05
C LYS A 100 12.29 -7.91 8.43
N LEU A 101 12.72 -6.96 7.60
CA LEU A 101 12.64 -5.54 7.92
C LEU A 101 11.42 -4.85 7.34
N THR A 102 10.79 -5.42 6.31
CA THR A 102 9.52 -4.93 5.77
C THR A 102 8.34 -5.45 6.59
N ASP A 103 7.39 -4.59 6.89
CA ASP A 103 6.18 -4.92 7.65
C ASP A 103 4.92 -4.60 6.84
N LEU A 104 3.80 -5.21 7.21
CA LEU A 104 2.50 -4.84 6.68
C LEU A 104 2.20 -3.38 7.00
N GLY A 105 1.80 -2.65 5.97
CA GLY A 105 1.58 -1.21 6.03
C GLY A 105 2.72 -0.37 5.45
N ASP A 106 3.92 -0.92 5.25
CA ASP A 106 5.02 -0.21 4.61
C ASP A 106 4.67 0.14 3.16
N PHE A 107 5.19 1.26 2.66
CA PHE A 107 5.13 1.58 1.23
C PHE A 107 6.36 1.06 0.52
N ILE A 108 6.12 0.39 -0.57
CA ILE A 108 7.14 -0.17 -1.44
C ILE A 108 6.87 0.20 -2.89
N GLY A 109 7.92 0.33 -3.66
CA GLY A 109 7.91 0.41 -5.10
C GLY A 109 8.49 -0.87 -5.69
N VAL A 110 7.93 -1.33 -6.77
CA VAL A 110 8.41 -2.52 -7.49
C VAL A 110 8.41 -2.27 -8.98
N GLU A 111 9.44 -2.77 -9.65
CA GLU A 111 9.47 -2.95 -11.09
C GLU A 111 9.45 -4.44 -11.38
N GLY A 112 8.72 -4.84 -12.41
CA GLY A 112 8.61 -6.24 -12.75
C GLY A 112 7.76 -6.50 -13.97
N GLU A 113 7.58 -7.76 -14.25
CA GLU A 113 6.92 -8.29 -15.43
C GLU A 113 5.55 -8.91 -15.07
N LEU A 114 4.54 -8.62 -15.87
CA LEU A 114 3.24 -9.22 -15.71
C LEU A 114 3.27 -10.70 -16.09
N PHE A 115 2.72 -11.55 -15.25
CA PHE A 115 2.58 -12.97 -15.55
C PHE A 115 1.33 -13.56 -14.90
N THR A 116 0.87 -14.67 -15.46
CA THR A 116 -0.25 -15.44 -14.92
C THR A 116 0.26 -16.63 -14.12
N THR A 117 -0.17 -16.77 -12.88
CA THR A 117 0.19 -17.92 -12.04
C THR A 117 -0.46 -19.20 -12.57
N LYS A 118 0.03 -20.37 -12.14
CA LYS A 118 -0.55 -21.69 -12.51
C LYS A 118 -2.06 -21.84 -12.17
N VAL A 119 -2.55 -21.04 -11.22
CA VAL A 119 -3.95 -21.01 -10.79
C VAL A 119 -4.76 -19.90 -11.47
N GLY A 120 -4.20 -19.25 -12.50
CA GLY A 120 -4.88 -18.21 -13.28
C GLY A 120 -4.89 -16.81 -12.64
N ALA A 121 -4.14 -16.58 -11.56
CA ALA A 121 -4.08 -15.26 -10.93
C ALA A 121 -3.07 -14.34 -11.65
N GLN A 122 -3.51 -13.12 -11.95
CA GLN A 122 -2.67 -12.06 -12.52
C GLN A 122 -1.75 -11.49 -11.45
N CYS A 123 -0.43 -11.53 -11.69
CA CYS A 123 0.61 -11.11 -10.75
C CYS A 123 1.69 -10.29 -11.45
N ILE A 124 2.44 -9.53 -10.65
CA ILE A 124 3.70 -8.91 -11.07
C ILE A 124 4.84 -9.77 -10.52
N ARG A 125 5.69 -10.32 -11.38
CA ARG A 125 6.97 -10.91 -10.99
C ARG A 125 7.95 -9.79 -10.74
N VAL A 126 8.38 -9.64 -9.50
CA VAL A 126 9.22 -8.53 -9.07
C VAL A 126 10.67 -8.78 -9.47
N ASP A 127 11.20 -7.88 -10.32
CA ASP A 127 12.61 -7.84 -10.72
C ASP A 127 13.40 -6.87 -9.82
N GLU A 128 12.80 -5.70 -9.46
CA GLU A 128 13.41 -4.72 -8.58
C GLU A 128 12.45 -4.31 -7.44
N PHE A 129 13.03 -4.02 -6.29
CA PHE A 129 12.33 -3.62 -5.08
C PHE A 129 12.96 -2.37 -4.48
N THR A 130 12.13 -1.36 -4.22
CA THR A 130 12.53 -0.11 -3.56
C THR A 130 11.70 0.13 -2.32
N PHE A 131 12.37 0.43 -1.21
CA PHE A 131 11.71 0.81 0.04
C PHE A 131 11.33 2.30 -0.01
N LEU A 132 10.05 2.64 0.17
CA LEU A 132 9.55 4.01 0.02
C LEU A 132 9.14 4.67 1.33
N SER A 133 8.51 3.92 2.25
CA SER A 133 8.15 4.49 3.55
C SER A 133 7.91 3.40 4.61
N LYS A 134 8.58 3.54 5.76
CA LYS A 134 8.42 2.66 6.92
C LYS A 134 7.21 3.07 7.75
N THR A 135 6.30 2.15 7.98
CA THR A 135 5.16 2.31 8.87
C THR A 135 5.56 1.96 10.30
N LEU A 136 5.47 2.93 11.22
CA LEU A 136 5.88 2.77 12.61
C LEU A 136 4.77 2.29 13.54
N ARG A 137 3.52 2.35 13.09
CA ARG A 137 2.34 1.82 13.81
C ARG A 137 1.68 0.72 13.00
N PRO A 138 1.39 -0.45 13.60
CA PRO A 138 0.68 -1.51 12.89
C PRO A 138 -0.71 -1.04 12.45
N LEU A 139 -1.13 -1.47 11.26
CA LEU A 139 -2.49 -1.26 10.81
C LEU A 139 -3.42 -2.31 11.43
N PRO A 140 -4.64 -1.92 11.86
CA PRO A 140 -5.66 -2.87 12.30
C PRO A 140 -6.24 -3.60 11.08
N LEU A 141 -5.53 -4.62 10.61
CA LEU A 141 -5.99 -5.45 9.50
C LEU A 141 -6.83 -6.60 10.04
N PRO A 142 -8.04 -6.83 9.48
CA PRO A 142 -8.89 -7.91 9.92
C PRO A 142 -8.20 -9.26 9.68
N LYS A 143 -8.30 -10.14 10.67
CA LYS A 143 -7.87 -11.54 10.57
C LYS A 143 -9.12 -12.40 10.47
N ILE A 144 -9.11 -13.35 9.56
CA ILE A 144 -10.18 -14.34 9.42
C ILE A 144 -9.63 -15.65 9.97
N ASP A 145 -10.32 -16.23 10.95
CA ASP A 145 -9.98 -17.54 11.50
C ASP A 145 -10.48 -18.68 10.61
N GLU A 146 -10.18 -19.93 10.99
CA GLU A 146 -10.57 -21.13 10.24
C GLU A 146 -12.09 -21.30 10.15
N ASP A 147 -12.84 -20.74 11.09
CA ASP A 147 -14.31 -20.75 11.15
C ASP A 147 -14.94 -19.59 10.35
N GLY A 148 -14.13 -18.75 9.69
CA GLY A 148 -14.59 -17.60 8.92
C GLY A 148 -14.96 -16.37 9.77
N LYS A 149 -14.67 -16.38 11.07
CA LYS A 149 -14.93 -15.24 11.94
C LYS A 149 -13.86 -14.17 11.78
N ILE A 150 -14.31 -12.92 11.64
CA ILE A 150 -13.42 -11.76 11.47
C ILE A 150 -13.02 -11.21 12.84
N HIS A 151 -11.73 -11.18 13.10
CA HIS A 151 -11.11 -10.58 14.29
C HIS A 151 -10.36 -9.29 13.90
N ASP A 152 -10.12 -8.44 14.90
CA ASP A 152 -9.34 -7.19 14.74
C ASP A 152 -9.89 -6.22 13.67
N ALA A 153 -11.16 -6.36 13.27
CA ALA A 153 -11.78 -5.43 12.34
C ALA A 153 -11.90 -4.03 12.97
N PHE A 154 -11.51 -3.01 12.21
CA PHE A 154 -11.60 -1.61 12.65
C PHE A 154 -13.03 -1.08 12.51
N ASN A 155 -13.93 -1.50 13.43
CA ASN A 155 -15.37 -1.28 13.36
C ASN A 155 -15.90 -0.31 14.43
N ASP A 156 -15.15 -0.04 15.50
CA ASP A 156 -15.59 0.88 16.55
C ASP A 156 -15.82 2.29 15.99
N ALA A 157 -17.03 2.81 16.18
CA ALA A 157 -17.45 4.07 15.56
C ALA A 157 -16.60 5.27 16.05
N GLU A 158 -16.31 5.33 17.35
CA GLU A 158 -15.54 6.43 17.92
C GLU A 158 -14.08 6.41 17.42
N LEU A 159 -13.45 5.24 17.43
CA LEU A 159 -12.09 5.08 16.90
C LEU A 159 -12.02 5.41 15.40
N ARG A 160 -13.01 5.02 14.62
CA ARG A 160 -13.10 5.36 13.18
C ARG A 160 -13.21 6.87 12.94
N TYR A 161 -13.93 7.59 13.78
CA TYR A 161 -14.01 9.05 13.70
C TYR A 161 -12.71 9.72 14.15
N ARG A 162 -12.09 9.25 15.23
CA ARG A 162 -10.82 9.79 15.75
C ARG A 162 -9.63 9.50 14.84
N MET A 163 -9.59 8.31 14.21
CA MET A 163 -8.51 7.87 13.33
C MET A 163 -9.01 7.68 11.90
N ARG A 164 -9.62 8.71 11.32
CA ARG A 164 -10.20 8.67 9.97
C ARG A 164 -9.20 8.23 8.91
N TYR A 165 -7.94 8.61 9.03
CA TYR A 165 -6.87 8.19 8.13
C TYR A 165 -6.63 6.67 8.13
N VAL A 166 -6.79 6.00 9.28
CA VAL A 166 -6.75 4.54 9.37
C VAL A 166 -7.98 3.93 8.73
N ASP A 167 -9.18 4.45 9.08
CA ASP A 167 -10.46 4.00 8.53
C ASP A 167 -10.46 4.02 6.98
N LEU A 168 -9.99 5.11 6.38
CA LEU A 168 -9.85 5.24 4.93
C LEU A 168 -8.84 4.25 4.31
N THR A 169 -7.86 3.81 5.10
CA THR A 169 -6.83 2.87 4.63
C THR A 169 -7.32 1.43 4.64
N VAL A 170 -8.02 1.03 5.71
CA VAL A 170 -8.42 -0.37 5.92
C VAL A 170 -9.85 -0.67 5.43
N ASN A 171 -10.76 0.30 5.47
CA ASN A 171 -12.17 0.18 5.09
C ASN A 171 -12.43 0.82 3.72
N GLN A 172 -12.31 0.07 2.64
CA GLN A 172 -12.42 0.59 1.26
C GLN A 172 -13.79 1.25 0.97
N HIS A 173 -14.89 0.69 1.49
CA HIS A 173 -16.23 1.26 1.33
C HIS A 173 -16.35 2.68 1.90
N VAL A 174 -15.61 3.00 2.97
CA VAL A 174 -15.55 4.34 3.55
C VAL A 174 -14.83 5.30 2.60
N LYS A 175 -13.69 4.87 2.03
CA LYS A 175 -12.95 5.63 1.02
C LYS A 175 -13.84 6.00 -0.17
N GLU A 176 -14.62 5.03 -0.67
CA GLU A 176 -15.56 5.27 -1.78
C GLU A 176 -16.60 6.35 -1.44
N THR A 177 -17.11 6.34 -0.21
CA THR A 177 -18.07 7.36 0.26
C THR A 177 -17.45 8.76 0.22
N PHE A 178 -16.21 8.91 0.67
CA PHE A 178 -15.51 10.21 0.62
C PHE A 178 -15.17 10.65 -0.81
N ILE A 179 -14.83 9.72 -1.70
CA ILE A 179 -14.66 10.01 -3.13
C ILE A 179 -15.96 10.51 -3.75
N LYS A 180 -17.09 9.84 -3.47
CA LYS A 180 -18.43 10.30 -3.93
C LYS A 180 -18.76 11.69 -3.42
N ARG A 181 -18.50 11.97 -2.14
CA ARG A 181 -18.68 13.30 -1.55
C ARG A 181 -17.85 14.36 -2.27
N THR A 182 -16.57 14.09 -2.51
CA THR A 182 -15.69 15.02 -3.24
C THR A 182 -16.23 15.30 -4.65
N LYS A 183 -16.63 14.27 -5.39
CA LYS A 183 -17.22 14.42 -6.73
C LYS A 183 -18.50 15.25 -6.70
N LEU A 184 -19.36 15.06 -5.69
CA LEU A 184 -20.58 15.85 -5.52
C LEU A 184 -20.25 17.35 -5.33
N CYS A 185 -19.32 17.66 -4.39
CA CYS A 185 -18.90 19.04 -4.17
C CYS A 185 -18.29 19.68 -5.43
N THR A 186 -17.50 18.93 -6.17
CA THR A 186 -16.92 19.39 -7.44
C THR A 186 -18.03 19.67 -8.46
N ALA A 187 -18.99 18.77 -8.62
CA ALA A 187 -20.11 18.96 -9.55
C ALA A 187 -20.94 20.21 -9.21
N MET A 188 -21.20 20.44 -7.91
CA MET A 188 -21.90 21.66 -7.47
C MET A 188 -21.12 22.94 -7.83
N ARG A 189 -19.79 22.95 -7.56
CA ARG A 189 -18.95 24.11 -7.93
C ARG A 189 -18.93 24.34 -9.43
N THR A 190 -18.76 23.27 -10.21
CA THR A 190 -18.76 23.36 -11.67
C THR A 190 -20.09 23.96 -12.17
N PHE A 191 -21.24 23.46 -11.68
CA PHE A 191 -22.55 23.95 -12.05
C PHE A 191 -22.72 25.48 -11.79
N PHE A 192 -22.34 25.92 -10.59
CA PHE A 192 -22.45 27.35 -10.26
C PHE A 192 -21.49 28.23 -11.07
N ASN A 193 -20.24 27.77 -11.27
CA ASN A 193 -19.26 28.50 -12.07
C ASN A 193 -19.71 28.63 -13.53
N GLU A 194 -20.27 27.57 -14.13
CA GLU A 194 -20.82 27.61 -15.49
C GLU A 194 -22.05 28.53 -15.60
N ALA A 195 -22.81 28.66 -14.51
CA ALA A 195 -23.93 29.61 -14.43
C ALA A 195 -23.50 31.07 -14.14
N GLY A 196 -22.21 31.36 -14.07
CA GLY A 196 -21.66 32.69 -13.87
C GLY A 196 -21.58 33.16 -12.41
N TYR A 197 -21.80 32.28 -11.45
CA TYR A 197 -21.58 32.58 -10.03
C TYR A 197 -20.10 32.49 -9.67
N LEU A 198 -19.69 33.30 -8.67
CA LEU A 198 -18.35 33.28 -8.10
C LEU A 198 -18.37 32.67 -6.68
N GLU A 199 -17.52 31.71 -6.42
CA GLU A 199 -17.30 31.19 -5.05
C GLU A 199 -16.51 32.23 -4.25
N VAL A 200 -17.01 32.60 -3.06
CA VAL A 200 -16.37 33.56 -2.16
C VAL A 200 -16.22 32.96 -0.77
N GLU A 201 -15.15 33.33 -0.08
CA GLU A 201 -14.95 33.01 1.34
C GLU A 201 -15.38 34.22 2.17
N THR A 202 -16.41 34.04 2.98
CA THR A 202 -16.90 35.10 3.89
C THR A 202 -16.32 34.87 5.30
N PRO A 203 -16.15 35.95 6.12
CA PRO A 203 -15.78 35.80 7.52
C PRO A 203 -16.79 34.91 8.26
N VAL A 204 -16.27 33.95 9.06
CA VAL A 204 -17.11 33.03 9.85
C VAL A 204 -17.70 33.74 11.08
N LEU A 205 -16.98 34.71 11.62
CA LEU A 205 -17.37 35.53 12.78
C LEU A 205 -17.35 36.99 12.39
N GLN A 206 -18.45 37.69 12.67
CA GLN A 206 -18.60 39.13 12.62
C GLN A 206 -18.69 39.71 14.01
#